data_2e02310e2d2230c505bb049d5cfdc2f7
#
_entry.id   2e02310e2d2230c505bb049d5cfdc2f7
#
_cell.length_a   1.000
_cell.length_b   1.000
_cell.length_c   1.000
_cell.angle_alpha   90.00
_cell.angle_beta   90.00
_cell.angle_gamma   90.00
#
_symmetry.space_group_name_H-M   'P 1'
#
loop_
_entity.id
_entity.type
_entity.pdbx_description
1 polymer ?
#
loop_
_entity_poly.entity_id
_entity_poly.type
_entity_poly.pdbx_seq_one_letter_code
_entity_poly.pdbx_strand_id
1 'polypeptide(L)'
;MERTLIIAKPDAIQRGVVGEIIKRLETKGLKLIGLKMMALDDAILQSHYAHIVDKPFYKDVEAFMKSSPVVVMAWEGFKCVDAVRKIMGPTNSREAAAGTIRGDLGMGYGHNLVHGSDSKENGEAEVSRFFKDDEPVSYTHLRAHETPLY
;
A
#
# COMPACT_ATOMS: atom_id res chain seq x y z
N MET A 1 16.14 -8.75 -2.57
CA MET A 1 14.66 -8.59 -2.60
C MET A 1 14.29 -7.25 -2.02
N GLU A 2 13.40 -6.55 -2.68
CA GLU A 2 12.87 -5.29 -2.17
C GLU A 2 11.63 -5.53 -1.34
N ARG A 3 11.35 -4.63 -0.42
CA ARG A 3 10.11 -4.55 0.34
C ARG A 3 9.42 -3.24 0.05
N THR A 4 8.10 -3.25 0.02
CA THR A 4 7.29 -2.06 -0.17
C THR A 4 6.15 -2.06 0.83
N LEU A 5 5.78 -0.88 1.29
CA LEU A 5 4.61 -0.69 2.15
C LEU A 5 3.43 -0.31 1.28
N ILE A 6 2.34 -1.03 1.44
CA ILE A 6 1.07 -0.70 0.81
C ILE A 6 0.07 -0.39 1.92
N ILE A 7 -0.64 0.71 1.78
CA ILE A 7 -1.75 1.04 2.67
C ILE A 7 -3.02 1.11 1.84
N ALA A 8 -4.00 0.27 2.18
CA ALA A 8 -5.35 0.47 1.70
C ALA A 8 -5.96 1.57 2.55
N LYS A 9 -6.18 2.73 1.94
CA LYS A 9 -6.60 3.96 2.61
C LYS A 9 -8.05 3.87 3.10
N PRO A 10 -8.52 4.83 3.91
CA PRO A 10 -9.89 4.79 4.44
C PRO A 10 -10.97 4.61 3.38
N ASP A 11 -10.82 5.22 2.21
CA ASP A 11 -11.80 5.10 1.13
C ASP A 11 -11.84 3.68 0.54
N ALA A 12 -10.71 2.97 0.50
CA ALA A 12 -10.69 1.57 0.07
C ALA A 12 -11.43 0.68 1.08
N ILE A 13 -11.29 0.96 2.38
CA ILE A 13 -12.02 0.24 3.43
C ILE A 13 -13.53 0.51 3.29
N GLN A 14 -13.91 1.77 3.19
CA GLN A 14 -15.31 2.19 3.13
C GLN A 14 -16.01 1.66 1.89
N ARG A 15 -15.29 1.57 0.76
CA ARG A 15 -15.84 1.06 -0.50
C ARG A 15 -15.77 -0.46 -0.62
N GLY A 16 -15.10 -1.15 0.30
CA GLY A 16 -15.00 -2.61 0.27
C GLY A 16 -14.15 -3.15 -0.87
N VAL A 17 -13.10 -2.43 -1.28
CA VAL A 17 -12.24 -2.85 -2.41
C VAL A 17 -10.85 -3.35 -1.97
N VAL A 18 -10.64 -3.56 -0.68
CA VAL A 18 -9.33 -4.05 -0.17
C VAL A 18 -8.99 -5.41 -0.78
N GLY A 19 -9.96 -6.31 -0.89
CA GLY A 19 -9.73 -7.63 -1.49
C GLY A 19 -9.28 -7.56 -2.93
N GLU A 20 -9.81 -6.61 -3.71
CA GLU A 20 -9.39 -6.40 -5.10
C GLU A 20 -7.95 -5.89 -5.18
N ILE A 21 -7.57 -5.00 -4.27
CA ILE A 21 -6.18 -4.51 -4.19
C ILE A 21 -5.23 -5.67 -3.90
N ILE A 22 -5.54 -6.49 -2.90
CA ILE A 22 -4.72 -7.66 -2.54
C ILE A 22 -4.64 -8.63 -3.72
N LYS A 23 -5.76 -8.90 -4.35
CA LYS A 23 -5.82 -9.81 -5.50
C LYS A 23 -4.88 -9.38 -6.62
N ARG A 24 -4.84 -8.11 -6.94
CA ARG A 24 -3.98 -7.59 -8.02
C ARG A 24 -2.50 -7.75 -7.70
N LEU A 25 -2.12 -7.52 -6.44
CA LEU A 25 -0.74 -7.69 -6.01
C LEU A 25 -0.34 -9.17 -6.00
N GLU A 26 -1.21 -10.05 -5.51
CA GLU A 26 -0.97 -11.49 -5.52
C GLU A 26 -0.93 -12.05 -6.93
N THR A 27 -1.83 -11.63 -7.79
CA THR A 27 -1.86 -12.06 -9.19
C THR A 27 -0.58 -11.69 -9.93
N LYS A 28 0.01 -10.55 -9.58
CA LYS A 28 1.30 -10.14 -10.15
C LYS A 28 2.47 -11.04 -9.70
N GLY A 29 2.30 -11.79 -8.62
CA GLY A 29 3.32 -12.69 -8.12
C GLY A 29 4.14 -12.12 -6.97
N LEU A 30 3.68 -11.05 -6.35
CA LEU A 30 4.34 -10.48 -5.18
C LEU A 30 4.01 -11.30 -3.94
N LYS A 31 4.92 -11.28 -2.97
CA LYS A 31 4.78 -12.05 -1.74
C LYS A 31 4.30 -11.15 -0.60
N LEU A 32 3.15 -11.49 -0.02
CA LEU A 32 2.60 -10.80 1.14
C LEU A 32 3.33 -11.30 2.39
N ILE A 33 4.01 -10.41 3.10
CA ILE A 33 4.77 -10.77 4.30
C ILE A 33 4.26 -10.13 5.58
N GLY A 34 3.38 -9.15 5.49
CA GLY A 34 2.75 -8.52 6.65
C GLY A 34 1.42 -7.94 6.28
N LEU A 35 0.44 -8.06 7.19
CA LEU A 35 -0.93 -7.60 6.95
C LEU A 35 -1.58 -7.30 8.29
N LYS A 36 -2.07 -6.07 8.46
CA LYS A 36 -2.84 -5.72 9.66
C LYS A 36 -3.78 -4.55 9.40
N MET A 37 -4.87 -4.52 10.13
CA MET A 37 -5.80 -3.42 10.13
C MET A 37 -5.54 -2.57 11.36
N MET A 38 -5.50 -1.25 11.20
CA MET A 38 -5.23 -0.34 12.30
C MET A 38 -5.85 1.02 12.08
N ALA A 39 -6.15 1.71 13.18
CA ALA A 39 -6.45 3.13 13.15
C ALA A 39 -5.13 3.89 13.27
N LEU A 40 -4.93 4.88 12.42
CA LEU A 40 -3.71 5.68 12.45
C LEU A 40 -3.82 6.76 13.51
N ASP A 41 -2.78 6.89 14.34
CA ASP A 41 -2.70 7.95 15.35
C ASP A 41 -1.84 9.12 14.85
N ASP A 42 -1.81 10.20 15.64
CA ASP A 42 -1.07 11.40 15.28
C ASP A 42 0.42 11.13 15.11
N ALA A 43 0.99 10.30 15.96
CA ALA A 43 2.43 10.03 15.95
C ALA A 43 2.85 9.37 14.64
N ILE A 44 2.12 8.33 14.21
CA ILE A 44 2.47 7.62 12.98
C ILE A 44 2.20 8.47 11.73
N LEU A 45 1.12 9.27 11.75
CA LEU A 45 0.82 10.17 10.64
C LEU A 45 1.88 11.24 10.48
N GLN A 46 2.33 11.84 11.58
CA GLN A 46 3.39 12.86 11.54
C GLN A 46 4.71 12.27 11.06
N SER A 47 5.01 11.04 11.43
CA SER A 47 6.21 10.34 10.95
C SER A 47 6.10 10.01 9.46
N HIS A 48 4.97 9.46 9.03
CA HIS A 48 4.78 9.03 7.64
C HIS A 48 4.70 10.23 6.68
N TYR A 49 4.08 11.31 7.11
CA TYR A 49 3.91 12.53 6.32
C TYR A 49 4.83 13.66 6.80
N ALA A 50 6.00 13.34 7.37
CA ALA A 50 6.92 14.33 7.92
C ALA A 50 7.28 15.44 6.92
N HIS A 51 7.33 15.11 5.64
CA HIS A 51 7.68 16.04 4.56
C HIS A 51 6.57 17.05 4.25
N ILE A 52 5.34 16.86 4.77
CA ILE A 52 4.21 17.76 4.51
C ILE A 52 3.52 18.22 5.78
N VAL A 53 4.02 17.84 6.96
CA VAL A 53 3.37 18.12 8.25
C VAL A 53 3.16 19.63 8.49
N ASP A 54 4.04 20.46 7.95
CA ASP A 54 3.96 21.93 8.06
C ASP A 54 3.24 22.61 6.88
N LYS A 55 2.71 21.82 5.95
CA LYS A 55 1.97 22.35 4.80
C LYS A 55 0.51 22.63 5.15
N PRO A 56 -0.11 23.64 4.50
CA PRO A 56 -1.51 24.00 4.82
C PRO A 56 -2.51 22.86 4.60
N PHE A 57 -2.25 21.96 3.64
CA PHE A 57 -3.16 20.86 3.31
C PHE A 57 -2.99 19.64 4.23
N TYR A 58 -2.03 19.65 5.15
CA TYR A 58 -1.78 18.49 6.02
C TYR A 58 -3.01 18.13 6.86
N LYS A 59 -3.75 19.11 7.35
CA LYS A 59 -4.95 18.87 8.17
C LYS A 59 -5.99 18.05 7.41
N ASP A 60 -6.13 18.29 6.12
CA ASP A 60 -7.05 17.52 5.28
C ASP A 60 -6.56 16.08 5.10
N VAL A 61 -5.25 15.89 4.90
CA VAL A 61 -4.64 14.55 4.81
C VAL A 61 -4.86 13.80 6.13
N GLU A 62 -4.58 14.45 7.26
CA GLU A 62 -4.76 13.86 8.59
C GLU A 62 -6.21 13.45 8.84
N ALA A 63 -7.15 14.34 8.56
CA ALA A 63 -8.57 14.08 8.75
C ALA A 63 -9.03 12.90 7.90
N PHE A 64 -8.60 12.85 6.63
CA PHE A 64 -8.93 11.75 5.74
C PHE A 64 -8.34 10.43 6.23
N MET A 65 -7.06 10.40 6.56
CA MET A 65 -6.37 9.18 6.97
C MET A 65 -6.85 8.64 8.32
N LYS A 66 -7.51 9.47 9.13
CA LYS A 66 -8.10 9.08 10.41
C LYS A 66 -9.60 8.81 10.31
N SER A 67 -10.22 9.01 9.16
CA SER A 67 -11.68 8.89 8.99
C SER A 67 -12.20 7.45 9.06
N SER A 68 -11.30 6.47 8.95
CA SER A 68 -11.61 5.05 9.01
C SER A 68 -10.31 4.30 9.33
N PRO A 69 -10.37 3.07 9.84
CA PRO A 69 -9.18 2.22 9.86
C PRO A 69 -8.60 2.05 8.47
N VAL A 70 -7.35 1.66 8.41
CA VAL A 70 -6.64 1.33 7.17
C VAL A 70 -6.15 -0.11 7.24
N VAL A 71 -5.85 -0.71 6.10
CA VAL A 71 -5.14 -1.99 6.05
C VAL A 71 -3.73 -1.72 5.58
N VAL A 72 -2.76 -2.07 6.42
CA VAL A 72 -1.34 -1.87 6.16
C VAL A 72 -0.73 -3.20 5.78
N MET A 73 0.01 -3.22 4.68
CA MET A 73 0.60 -4.44 4.14
C MET A 73 2.08 -4.24 3.82
N ALA A 74 2.87 -5.27 4.09
CA ALA A 74 4.25 -5.34 3.62
C ALA A 74 4.32 -6.42 2.54
N TRP A 75 4.83 -6.05 1.39
CA TRP A 75 5.01 -6.95 0.24
C TRP A 75 6.48 -7.03 -0.14
N GLU A 76 6.88 -8.16 -0.65
CA GLU A 76 8.27 -8.42 -1.03
C GLU A 76 8.32 -9.02 -2.43
N GLY A 77 9.36 -8.64 -3.19
CA GLY A 77 9.57 -9.18 -4.51
C GLY A 77 10.75 -8.52 -5.20
N PHE A 78 11.17 -9.11 -6.31
CA PHE A 78 12.23 -8.55 -7.15
C PHE A 78 11.73 -7.25 -7.78
N LYS A 79 12.40 -6.14 -7.47
CA LYS A 79 12.03 -4.79 -7.95
C LYS A 79 10.55 -4.47 -7.73
N CYS A 80 10.01 -4.90 -6.57
CA CYS A 80 8.58 -4.80 -6.31
C CYS A 80 8.09 -3.36 -6.15
N VAL A 81 8.94 -2.43 -5.75
CA VAL A 81 8.52 -1.03 -5.60
C VAL A 81 8.02 -0.48 -6.93
N ASP A 82 8.80 -0.62 -8.00
CA ASP A 82 8.39 -0.16 -9.33
C ASP A 82 7.18 -0.94 -9.85
N ALA A 83 7.16 -2.26 -9.65
CA ALA A 83 6.04 -3.10 -10.10
C ALA A 83 4.73 -2.67 -9.45
N VAL A 84 4.74 -2.43 -8.13
CA VAL A 84 3.57 -1.98 -7.39
C VAL A 84 3.10 -0.60 -7.89
N ARG A 85 4.03 0.32 -8.10
CA ARG A 85 3.66 1.65 -8.57
C ARG A 85 2.98 1.62 -9.93
N LYS A 86 3.41 0.73 -10.82
CA LYS A 86 2.75 0.52 -12.12
C LYS A 86 1.35 -0.07 -11.96
N ILE A 87 1.18 -1.00 -11.01
CA ILE A 87 -0.14 -1.59 -10.71
C ILE A 87 -1.08 -0.53 -10.13
N MET A 88 -0.56 0.35 -9.28
CA MET A 88 -1.36 1.40 -8.63
C MET A 88 -1.83 2.47 -9.62
N GLY A 89 -0.97 2.88 -10.52
CA GLY A 89 -1.19 4.05 -11.36
C GLY A 89 -0.76 5.36 -10.69
N PRO A 90 -0.83 6.49 -11.42
CA PRO A 90 -0.42 7.79 -10.90
C PRO A 90 -1.34 8.30 -9.79
N THR A 91 -0.85 9.29 -9.03
CA THR A 91 -1.55 9.84 -7.87
C THR A 91 -2.95 10.35 -8.20
N ASN A 92 -3.13 11.02 -9.33
CA ASN A 92 -4.44 11.46 -9.76
C ASN A 92 -5.16 10.30 -10.46
N SER A 93 -6.18 9.75 -9.79
CA SER A 93 -6.90 8.58 -10.30
C SER A 93 -7.56 8.82 -11.65
N ARG A 94 -7.97 10.06 -11.94
CA ARG A 94 -8.61 10.39 -13.23
C ARG A 94 -7.62 10.33 -14.40
N GLU A 95 -6.34 10.46 -14.13
CA GLU A 95 -5.28 10.35 -15.14
C GLU A 95 -4.70 8.94 -15.23
N ALA A 96 -5.11 8.05 -14.32
CA ALA A 96 -4.60 6.69 -14.29
C ALA A 96 -5.22 5.86 -15.42
N ALA A 97 -4.39 5.04 -16.06
CA ALA A 97 -4.84 4.18 -17.14
C ALA A 97 -5.75 3.06 -16.63
N ALA A 98 -6.68 2.63 -17.46
CA ALA A 98 -7.47 1.43 -17.21
C ALA A 98 -6.51 0.24 -16.99
N GLY A 99 -6.87 -0.65 -16.07
CA GLY A 99 -6.03 -1.77 -15.67
C GLY A 99 -5.22 -1.51 -14.41
N THR A 100 -5.01 -0.24 -14.06
CA THR A 100 -4.38 0.11 -12.78
C THR A 100 -5.45 0.17 -11.68
N ILE A 101 -5.02 0.05 -10.42
CA ILE A 101 -5.93 0.14 -9.27
C ILE A 101 -6.68 1.47 -9.31
N ARG A 102 -5.95 2.57 -9.44
CA ARG A 102 -6.54 3.91 -9.43
C ARG A 102 -7.36 4.19 -10.68
N GLY A 103 -6.92 3.68 -11.84
CA GLY A 103 -7.67 3.85 -13.08
C GLY A 103 -8.99 3.12 -13.10
N ASP A 104 -9.04 1.93 -12.51
CA ASP A 104 -10.27 1.13 -12.49
C ASP A 104 -11.20 1.53 -11.34
N LEU A 105 -10.68 1.91 -10.19
CA LEU A 105 -11.44 2.02 -8.96
C LEU A 105 -11.51 3.44 -8.38
N GLY A 106 -10.59 4.33 -8.74
CA GLY A 106 -10.50 5.65 -8.15
C GLY A 106 -11.00 6.75 -9.06
N MET A 107 -11.38 7.89 -8.46
CA MET A 107 -11.74 9.11 -9.20
C MET A 107 -11.06 10.35 -8.62
N GLY A 108 -10.51 10.25 -7.41
CA GLY A 108 -9.95 11.39 -6.70
C GLY A 108 -8.45 11.52 -6.84
N TYR A 109 -7.94 12.66 -6.41
CA TYR A 109 -6.51 12.92 -6.28
C TYR A 109 -5.98 12.44 -4.93
N GLY A 110 -6.53 12.96 -3.83
CA GLY A 110 -6.14 12.56 -2.47
C GLY A 110 -6.85 11.30 -1.99
N HIS A 111 -8.11 11.14 -2.38
CA HIS A 111 -8.90 9.94 -2.13
C HIS A 111 -8.65 8.96 -3.29
N ASN A 112 -7.48 8.34 -3.27
CA ASN A 112 -6.99 7.53 -4.37
C ASN A 112 -6.69 6.08 -3.97
N LEU A 113 -7.34 5.60 -2.91
CA LEU A 113 -7.46 4.21 -2.49
C LEU A 113 -6.23 3.59 -1.84
N VAL A 114 -5.04 3.89 -2.32
CA VAL A 114 -3.87 3.11 -1.95
C VAL A 114 -2.62 3.99 -1.89
N HIS A 115 -1.75 3.67 -0.93
CA HIS A 115 -0.39 4.19 -0.86
C HIS A 115 0.58 3.06 -1.20
N GLY A 116 1.63 3.35 -1.92
CA GLY A 116 2.77 2.46 -2.14
C GLY A 116 4.05 3.24 -2.02
N SER A 117 5.08 2.60 -1.48
CA SER A 117 6.40 3.23 -1.33
C SER A 117 6.93 3.69 -2.69
N ASP A 118 7.67 4.79 -2.71
CA ASP A 118 8.16 5.41 -3.95
C ASP A 118 9.60 5.05 -4.31
N SER A 119 10.32 4.40 -3.39
CA SER A 119 11.69 3.96 -3.62
C SER A 119 11.99 2.75 -2.75
N LYS A 120 13.05 2.01 -3.08
CA LYS A 120 13.52 0.89 -2.28
C LYS A 120 13.85 1.33 -0.84
N GLU A 121 14.53 2.46 -0.71
CA GLU A 121 14.92 3.01 0.59
C GLU A 121 13.69 3.39 1.42
N ASN A 122 12.73 4.06 0.81
CA ASN A 122 11.49 4.41 1.49
C ASN A 122 10.64 3.18 1.80
N GLY A 123 10.70 2.16 0.96
CA GLY A 123 10.03 0.88 1.23
C GLY A 123 10.50 0.26 2.54
N GLU A 124 11.80 0.14 2.72
CA GLU A 124 12.38 -0.38 3.96
C GLU A 124 12.01 0.50 5.17
N ALA A 125 12.16 1.82 5.03
CA ALA A 125 11.85 2.76 6.11
C ALA A 125 10.37 2.71 6.51
N GLU A 126 9.48 2.64 5.52
CA GLU A 126 8.03 2.62 5.76
C GLU A 126 7.58 1.30 6.37
N VAL A 127 8.10 0.17 5.90
CA VAL A 127 7.80 -1.13 6.51
C VAL A 127 8.22 -1.12 7.99
N SER A 128 9.42 -0.63 8.29
CA SER A 128 9.91 -0.54 9.67
C SER A 128 9.09 0.43 10.52
N ARG A 129 8.49 1.45 9.92
CA ARG A 129 7.64 2.42 10.63
C ARG A 129 6.31 1.81 11.08
N PHE A 130 5.73 0.96 10.22
CA PHE A 130 4.40 0.41 10.46
C PHE A 130 4.42 -0.99 11.07
N PHE A 131 5.50 -1.73 10.92
CA PHE A 131 5.62 -3.10 11.44
C PHE A 131 6.80 -3.21 12.39
N LYS A 132 6.61 -3.98 13.46
CA LYS A 132 7.71 -4.40 14.33
C LYS A 132 8.59 -5.39 13.58
N ASP A 133 9.85 -5.54 14.00
CA ASP A 133 10.83 -6.37 13.30
C ASP A 133 10.39 -7.82 13.10
N ASP A 134 9.60 -8.36 14.04
CA ASP A 134 9.14 -9.75 14.02
C ASP A 134 7.78 -9.93 13.34
N GLU A 135 7.10 -8.85 12.94
CA GLU A 135 5.79 -8.94 12.30
C GLU A 135 5.86 -9.41 10.84
N PRO A 136 6.78 -8.90 9.99
CA PRO A 136 6.91 -9.46 8.64
C PRO A 136 7.49 -10.86 8.69
N VAL A 137 6.89 -11.77 7.91
CA VAL A 137 7.18 -13.20 7.97
C VAL A 137 7.92 -13.63 6.71
N SER A 138 9.00 -14.40 6.87
CA SER A 138 9.72 -15.00 5.75
C SER A 138 9.15 -16.40 5.46
N TYR A 139 8.84 -16.67 4.20
CA TYR A 139 8.35 -17.98 3.78
C TYR A 139 8.64 -18.19 2.29
N THR A 140 8.60 -19.44 1.85
CA THR A 140 8.74 -19.77 0.44
C THR A 140 7.39 -19.57 -0.25
N HIS A 141 7.43 -18.81 -1.35
CA HIS A 141 6.27 -18.46 -2.14
C HIS A 141 6.29 -19.25 -3.44
N LEU A 142 5.23 -20.00 -3.71
CA LEU A 142 5.10 -20.79 -4.94
C LEU A 142 4.25 -20.04 -5.97
N ARG A 143 4.74 -19.99 -7.20
CA ARG A 143 3.93 -19.53 -8.33
C ARG A 143 3.09 -20.69 -8.86
N ALA A 144 2.09 -20.41 -9.68
CA ALA A 144 1.19 -21.43 -10.20
C ALA A 144 1.93 -22.59 -10.89
N HIS A 145 2.98 -22.29 -11.67
CA HIS A 145 3.77 -23.30 -12.36
C HIS A 145 4.73 -24.08 -11.45
N GLU A 146 4.88 -23.66 -10.20
CA GLU A 146 5.72 -24.30 -9.19
C GLU A 146 4.89 -25.10 -8.19
N THR A 147 3.56 -25.14 -8.35
CA THR A 147 2.67 -25.83 -7.42
C THR A 147 2.98 -27.34 -7.44
N PRO A 148 3.15 -27.98 -6.25
CA PRO A 148 3.37 -29.42 -6.19
C PRO A 148 2.23 -30.21 -6.83
N LEU A 149 2.56 -31.38 -7.39
CA LEU A 149 1.60 -32.22 -8.10
C LEU A 149 0.72 -33.08 -7.17
N TYR A 150 0.96 -33.07 -5.88
CA TYR A 150 0.21 -33.88 -4.92
C TYR A 150 -0.55 -33.03 -3.90
#